data_56f97b05a4defaf60ac7ee0597277d30
#
_entry.id   56f97b05a4defaf60ac7ee0597277d30
#
_cell.length_a   1.000
_cell.length_b   1.000
_cell.length_c   1.000
_cell.angle_alpha   90.00
_cell.angle_beta   90.00
_cell.angle_gamma   90.00
#
_symmetry.space_group_name_H-M   'P 1'
#
loop_
_entity.id
_entity.type
_entity.pdbx_description
1 polymer ?
#
loop_
_entity_poly.entity_id
_entity_poly.type
_entity_poly.pdbx_seq_one_letter_code
_entity_poly.pdbx_strand_id
1 'polypeptide(L)'
;DHSTVTGYKVSMTSKATQAIANTNEPAYGTLLSNQIVNDGASVSLSELFSPLLEPEIIFIVQEDLPYDADLETIRYHTRIAPGIEIPDARYKNWFPNFTLSDLISDNTATGLVVVGDSVDGLDNDAFANVHLNLYKDDKCIATGESSEVLGNPLNAIHWLIKKLHTHGKQLKKGDIISSGTFISPLKLEYGTYRAEYSGIGKVSFSVNK
;
A
#
# COMPACT_ATOMS: atom_id res chain seq x y z
N ASP A 1 -1.66 24.15 -6.96
CA ASP A 1 -2.03 22.74 -7.00
C ASP A 1 -2.98 22.43 -5.82
N HIS A 2 -4.21 21.99 -6.10
CA HIS A 2 -5.26 21.79 -5.09
C HIS A 2 -5.40 20.30 -4.75
N SER A 3 -4.31 19.61 -4.49
CA SER A 3 -4.35 18.21 -4.07
C SER A 3 -4.98 18.11 -2.68
N THR A 4 -5.95 17.21 -2.54
CA THR A 4 -6.65 16.93 -1.28
C THR A 4 -6.20 15.61 -0.69
N VAL A 5 -6.28 15.47 0.63
CA VAL A 5 -6.08 14.17 1.29
C VAL A 5 -7.15 13.22 0.79
N THR A 6 -6.74 12.05 0.31
CA THR A 6 -7.63 11.04 -0.25
C THR A 6 -7.48 9.67 0.44
N GLY A 7 -6.58 9.56 1.41
CA GLY A 7 -6.38 8.31 2.15
C GLY A 7 -5.01 8.20 2.79
N TYR A 8 -4.56 6.97 2.95
CA TYR A 8 -3.36 6.64 3.70
C TYR A 8 -2.64 5.43 3.10
N LYS A 9 -1.35 5.29 3.44
CA LYS A 9 -0.61 4.05 3.22
C LYS A 9 -0.06 3.55 4.56
N VAL A 10 0.03 2.23 4.73
CA VAL A 10 0.60 1.60 5.92
C VAL A 10 1.95 0.98 5.56
N SER A 11 3.00 1.42 6.23
CA SER A 11 4.38 0.99 6.01
C SER A 11 4.87 0.10 7.17
N MET A 12 5.93 -0.68 6.92
CA MET A 12 6.53 -1.57 7.92
C MET A 12 5.54 -2.57 8.51
N THR A 13 4.86 -3.29 7.63
CA THR A 13 3.83 -4.28 7.99
C THR A 13 4.39 -5.68 8.23
N SER A 14 5.71 -5.85 8.27
CA SER A 14 6.39 -7.09 8.62
C SER A 14 7.42 -6.87 9.73
N LYS A 15 7.75 -7.93 10.48
CA LYS A 15 8.81 -7.87 11.49
C LYS A 15 10.17 -7.52 10.90
N ALA A 16 10.45 -7.98 9.67
CA ALA A 16 11.70 -7.69 8.98
C ALA A 16 11.84 -6.19 8.68
N THR A 17 10.80 -5.54 8.15
CA THR A 17 10.84 -4.10 7.86
C THR A 17 10.81 -3.25 9.13
N GLN A 18 10.10 -3.68 10.18
CA GLN A 18 10.12 -3.03 11.49
C GLN A 18 11.52 -3.07 12.12
N ALA A 19 12.25 -4.19 11.98
CA ALA A 19 13.62 -4.33 12.48
C ALA A 19 14.59 -3.35 11.80
N ILE A 20 14.43 -3.09 10.50
CA ILE A 20 15.26 -2.09 9.77
C ILE A 20 15.12 -0.70 10.41
N ALA A 21 13.91 -0.30 10.74
CA ALA A 21 13.61 1.00 11.35
C ALA A 21 13.74 1.00 12.89
N ASN A 22 14.17 -0.11 13.49
CA ASN A 22 14.24 -0.30 14.94
C ASN A 22 12.94 0.08 15.67
N THR A 23 11.80 -0.42 15.15
CA THR A 23 10.46 -0.22 15.72
C THR A 23 9.76 -1.55 15.90
N ASN A 24 8.66 -1.56 16.66
CA ASN A 24 7.82 -2.74 16.89
C ASN A 24 6.38 -2.55 16.39
N GLU A 25 6.12 -1.46 15.67
CA GLU A 25 4.82 -1.18 15.07
C GLU A 25 4.97 -0.63 13.65
N PRO A 26 3.91 -0.67 12.81
CA PRO A 26 3.87 0.02 11.55
C PRO A 26 3.99 1.55 11.67
N ALA A 27 4.18 2.22 10.53
CA ALA A 27 3.97 3.66 10.39
C ALA A 27 2.95 3.90 9.26
N TYR A 28 2.41 5.13 9.17
CA TYR A 28 1.53 5.49 8.08
C TYR A 28 1.94 6.82 7.43
N GLY A 29 1.64 6.95 6.14
CA GLY A 29 1.74 8.19 5.39
C GLY A 29 0.37 8.62 4.89
N THR A 30 0.25 9.90 4.58
CA THR A 30 -0.96 10.49 4.00
C THR A 30 -0.87 10.49 2.48
N LEU A 31 -1.92 9.97 1.80
CA LEU A 31 -2.05 9.99 0.34
C LEU A 31 -2.84 11.22 -0.11
N LEU A 32 -2.34 11.85 -1.16
CA LEU A 32 -3.00 12.97 -1.85
C LEU A 32 -3.66 12.49 -3.14
N SER A 33 -4.69 13.20 -3.59
CA SER A 33 -5.46 12.83 -4.78
C SER A 33 -4.64 12.71 -6.06
N ASN A 34 -3.59 13.51 -6.21
CA ASN A 34 -2.65 13.45 -7.34
C ASN A 34 -1.63 12.30 -7.26
N GLN A 35 -1.61 11.55 -6.17
CA GLN A 35 -0.76 10.35 -5.99
C GLN A 35 -1.48 9.04 -6.36
N ILE A 36 -2.79 9.10 -6.62
CA ILE A 36 -3.55 7.94 -7.07
C ILE A 36 -3.48 7.85 -8.58
N VAL A 37 -3.06 6.69 -9.07
CA VAL A 37 -2.83 6.40 -10.48
C VAL A 37 -3.76 5.26 -10.92
N ASN A 38 -4.38 5.40 -12.07
CA ASN A 38 -5.29 4.38 -12.59
C ASN A 38 -4.53 3.18 -13.19
N ASP A 39 -5.18 2.02 -13.25
CA ASP A 39 -4.71 0.85 -13.99
C ASP A 39 -4.40 1.22 -15.44
N GLY A 40 -3.32 0.65 -15.98
CA GLY A 40 -2.85 0.89 -17.34
C GLY A 40 -2.11 2.23 -17.56
N ALA A 41 -1.93 3.03 -16.52
CA ALA A 41 -1.25 4.33 -16.65
C ALA A 41 0.26 4.18 -16.97
N SER A 42 0.84 5.31 -17.35
CA SER A 42 2.27 5.46 -17.57
C SER A 42 2.87 6.37 -16.52
N VAL A 43 3.95 5.92 -15.88
CA VAL A 43 4.70 6.65 -14.85
C VAL A 43 6.08 7.00 -15.40
N SER A 44 6.51 8.25 -15.23
CA SER A 44 7.85 8.69 -15.62
C SER A 44 8.83 8.58 -14.46
N LEU A 45 9.95 7.86 -14.65
CA LEU A 45 11.03 7.80 -13.66
C LEU A 45 11.69 9.16 -13.43
N SER A 46 11.64 10.05 -14.42
CA SER A 46 12.22 11.39 -14.27
C SER A 46 11.50 12.28 -13.27
N GLU A 47 10.27 11.91 -12.88
CA GLU A 47 9.46 12.62 -11.89
C GLU A 47 9.61 12.05 -10.47
N LEU A 48 10.40 10.99 -10.30
CA LEU A 48 10.62 10.30 -9.05
C LEU A 48 12.09 10.40 -8.61
N PHE A 49 12.35 10.29 -7.32
CA PHE A 49 13.69 10.43 -6.74
C PHE A 49 14.41 9.12 -6.54
N SER A 50 13.79 8.20 -5.81
CA SER A 50 14.36 6.90 -5.46
C SER A 50 13.26 5.84 -5.29
N PRO A 51 12.48 5.58 -6.36
CA PRO A 51 11.27 4.78 -6.24
C PRO A 51 11.53 3.30 -6.03
N LEU A 52 10.67 2.70 -5.21
CA LEU A 52 10.54 1.25 -5.06
C LEU A 52 9.21 0.77 -5.65
N LEU A 53 9.00 -0.53 -5.63
CA LEU A 53 7.82 -1.23 -6.14
C LEU A 53 7.31 -2.20 -5.06
N GLU A 54 6.08 -2.01 -4.64
CA GLU A 54 5.43 -2.77 -3.57
C GLU A 54 4.01 -3.16 -3.97
N PRO A 55 3.76 -4.42 -4.39
CA PRO A 55 2.39 -4.88 -4.65
C PRO A 55 1.62 -5.06 -3.35
N GLU A 56 0.40 -4.53 -3.32
CA GLU A 56 -0.45 -4.42 -2.13
C GLU A 56 -1.93 -4.63 -2.44
N ILE A 57 -2.73 -5.01 -1.44
CA ILE A 57 -4.19 -4.84 -1.52
C ILE A 57 -4.54 -3.41 -1.14
N ILE A 58 -5.37 -2.77 -1.97
CA ILE A 58 -5.93 -1.46 -1.70
C ILE A 58 -7.31 -1.63 -1.08
N PHE A 59 -7.56 -0.95 0.03
CA PHE A 59 -8.89 -0.86 0.63
C PHE A 59 -9.53 0.48 0.26
N ILE A 60 -10.82 0.46 -0.06
CA ILE A 60 -11.61 1.64 -0.43
C ILE A 60 -12.79 1.72 0.53
N VAL A 61 -12.79 2.72 1.40
CA VAL A 61 -13.79 2.89 2.46
C VAL A 61 -15.13 3.25 1.84
N GLN A 62 -16.17 2.47 2.12
CA GLN A 62 -17.53 2.67 1.64
C GLN A 62 -18.43 3.42 2.64
N GLU A 63 -18.10 3.28 3.93
CA GLU A 63 -18.78 3.96 5.05
C GLU A 63 -17.71 4.36 6.09
N ASP A 64 -17.94 5.47 6.79
CA ASP A 64 -17.02 5.94 7.83
C ASP A 64 -16.73 4.83 8.84
N LEU A 65 -15.45 4.57 9.10
CA LEU A 65 -15.04 3.52 10.03
C LEU A 65 -14.91 4.09 11.45
N PRO A 66 -15.65 3.55 12.43
CA PRO A 66 -15.51 3.99 13.83
C PRO A 66 -14.15 3.53 14.41
N TYR A 67 -13.69 4.20 15.48
CA TYR A 67 -12.39 3.92 16.08
C TYR A 67 -12.28 2.53 16.72
N ASP A 68 -13.41 1.93 17.06
CA ASP A 68 -13.54 0.61 17.66
C ASP A 68 -13.96 -0.48 16.66
N ALA A 69 -13.90 -0.17 15.34
CA ALA A 69 -14.21 -1.13 14.29
C ALA A 69 -13.38 -2.41 14.46
N ASP A 70 -14.05 -3.55 14.54
CA ASP A 70 -13.44 -4.86 14.45
C ASP A 70 -13.17 -5.29 13.00
N LEU A 71 -12.55 -6.44 12.79
CA LEU A 71 -12.20 -6.90 11.45
C LEU A 71 -13.44 -7.15 10.56
N GLU A 72 -14.56 -7.60 11.15
CA GLU A 72 -15.81 -7.81 10.41
C GLU A 72 -16.40 -6.46 9.95
N THR A 73 -16.42 -5.45 10.81
CA THR A 73 -16.86 -4.09 10.47
C THR A 73 -15.99 -3.52 9.35
N ILE A 74 -14.66 -3.67 9.44
CA ILE A 74 -13.73 -3.22 8.39
C ILE A 74 -14.07 -3.89 7.07
N ARG A 75 -14.24 -5.21 7.07
CA ARG A 75 -14.55 -6.02 5.89
C ARG A 75 -15.85 -5.59 5.21
N TYR A 76 -16.90 -5.33 5.96
CA TYR A 76 -18.19 -4.92 5.42
C TYR A 76 -18.24 -3.46 4.95
N HIS A 77 -17.43 -2.59 5.55
CA HIS A 77 -17.40 -1.16 5.22
C HIS A 77 -16.32 -0.79 4.20
N THR A 78 -15.65 -1.78 3.60
CA THR A 78 -14.66 -1.54 2.56
C THR A 78 -14.87 -2.42 1.34
N ARG A 79 -14.49 -1.90 0.17
CA ARG A 79 -14.18 -2.70 -1.02
C ARG A 79 -12.68 -2.82 -1.13
N ILE A 80 -12.20 -3.78 -1.92
CA ILE A 80 -10.79 -3.99 -2.18
C ILE A 80 -10.47 -3.91 -3.66
N ALA A 81 -9.22 -3.58 -3.97
CA ALA A 81 -8.69 -3.59 -5.32
C ALA A 81 -7.26 -4.15 -5.35
N PRO A 82 -6.84 -4.75 -6.46
CA PRO A 82 -5.43 -5.02 -6.68
C PRO A 82 -4.69 -3.69 -6.80
N GLY A 83 -3.53 -3.55 -6.17
CA GLY A 83 -2.76 -2.33 -6.21
C GLY A 83 -1.26 -2.54 -6.27
N ILE A 84 -0.55 -1.48 -6.61
CA ILE A 84 0.90 -1.40 -6.52
C ILE A 84 1.24 -0.04 -5.92
N GLU A 85 1.88 -0.04 -4.75
CA GLU A 85 2.49 1.17 -4.22
C GLU A 85 3.85 1.40 -4.87
N ILE A 86 4.17 2.66 -5.15
CA ILE A 86 5.49 3.13 -5.60
C ILE A 86 5.99 4.10 -4.53
N PRO A 87 6.58 3.58 -3.43
CA PRO A 87 7.22 4.46 -2.45
C PRO A 87 8.35 5.24 -3.09
N ASP A 88 8.48 6.51 -2.75
CA ASP A 88 9.53 7.38 -3.30
C ASP A 88 10.10 8.28 -2.21
N ALA A 89 11.35 8.03 -1.81
CA ALA A 89 12.00 8.78 -0.76
C ALA A 89 12.72 10.02 -1.29
N ARG A 90 12.50 11.16 -0.62
CA ARG A 90 13.10 12.46 -0.95
C ARG A 90 14.31 12.81 -0.09
N TYR A 91 14.95 11.77 0.51
CA TYR A 91 16.13 11.92 1.36
C TYR A 91 17.23 10.94 0.99
N LYS A 92 18.46 11.19 1.44
CA LYS A 92 19.62 10.32 1.23
C LYS A 92 19.56 9.11 2.16
N ASN A 93 20.29 8.05 1.79
CA ASN A 93 20.38 6.80 2.55
C ASN A 93 19.03 6.11 2.74
N TRP A 94 18.25 6.07 1.66
CA TRP A 94 17.00 5.33 1.57
C TRP A 94 17.23 3.80 1.72
N PHE A 95 16.18 3.06 1.53
CA PHE A 95 16.12 1.61 1.71
C PHE A 95 17.41 0.87 1.29
N PRO A 96 17.99 -0.02 2.12
CA PRO A 96 17.46 -0.49 3.42
C PRO A 96 18.04 0.24 4.66
N ASN A 97 18.66 1.38 4.51
CA ASN A 97 19.48 2.01 5.56
C ASN A 97 18.83 3.27 6.21
N PHE A 98 17.52 3.45 6.04
CA PHE A 98 16.79 4.57 6.60
C PHE A 98 16.62 4.46 8.13
N THR A 99 16.42 5.60 8.79
CA THR A 99 15.95 5.66 10.18
C THR A 99 14.43 5.85 10.23
N LEU A 100 13.80 5.46 11.36
CA LEU A 100 12.38 5.72 11.57
C LEU A 100 12.05 7.23 11.48
N SER A 101 12.93 8.08 12.00
CA SER A 101 12.76 9.53 11.95
C SER A 101 12.77 10.08 10.53
N ASP A 102 13.69 9.59 9.68
CA ASP A 102 13.74 9.98 8.27
C ASP A 102 12.46 9.56 7.55
N LEU A 103 12.05 8.30 7.75
CA LEU A 103 10.85 7.73 7.13
C LEU A 103 9.60 8.55 7.49
N ILE A 104 9.38 8.82 8.78
CA ILE A 104 8.20 9.57 9.24
C ILE A 104 8.25 11.02 8.77
N SER A 105 9.42 11.66 8.79
CA SER A 105 9.58 13.06 8.35
C SER A 105 9.30 13.22 6.86
N ASP A 106 9.52 12.17 6.07
CA ASP A 106 9.24 12.12 4.63
C ASP A 106 7.85 11.52 4.31
N ASN A 107 6.90 11.65 5.23
CA ASN A 107 5.56 11.09 5.06
C ASN A 107 5.59 9.59 4.72
N THR A 108 6.46 8.81 5.37
CA THR A 108 6.74 7.38 5.13
C THR A 108 7.11 7.03 3.68
N ALA A 109 7.91 7.90 3.04
CA ALA A 109 8.29 7.79 1.63
C ALA A 109 7.07 7.63 0.69
N THR A 110 5.96 8.26 1.00
CA THR A 110 4.75 8.20 0.19
C THR A 110 5.02 8.77 -1.21
N GLY A 111 4.81 7.97 -2.23
CA GLY A 111 4.97 8.30 -3.64
C GLY A 111 3.64 8.16 -4.39
N LEU A 112 3.50 7.13 -5.23
CA LEU A 112 2.30 6.87 -6.02
C LEU A 112 1.62 5.56 -5.60
N VAL A 113 0.32 5.44 -5.88
CA VAL A 113 -0.42 4.18 -5.71
C VAL A 113 -1.22 3.91 -6.97
N VAL A 114 -0.90 2.83 -7.67
CA VAL A 114 -1.66 2.35 -8.84
C VAL A 114 -2.80 1.48 -8.33
N VAL A 115 -4.02 1.79 -8.73
CA VAL A 115 -5.24 1.13 -8.24
C VAL A 115 -5.98 0.50 -9.40
N GLY A 116 -6.25 -0.80 -9.29
CA GLY A 116 -7.06 -1.54 -10.26
C GLY A 116 -8.56 -1.48 -9.96
N ASP A 117 -9.33 -2.30 -10.68
CA ASP A 117 -10.78 -2.39 -10.48
C ASP A 117 -11.14 -2.95 -9.11
N SER A 118 -12.04 -2.28 -8.41
CA SER A 118 -12.45 -2.73 -7.08
C SER A 118 -13.47 -3.86 -7.13
N VAL A 119 -13.35 -4.78 -6.19
CA VAL A 119 -14.27 -5.89 -5.94
C VAL A 119 -14.78 -5.84 -4.50
N ASP A 120 -15.80 -6.63 -4.20
CA ASP A 120 -16.27 -6.79 -2.82
C ASP A 120 -15.19 -7.49 -1.98
N GLY A 121 -15.20 -7.25 -0.66
CA GLY A 121 -14.22 -7.83 0.24
C GLY A 121 -14.31 -9.38 0.30
N LEU A 122 -13.18 -9.99 0.60
CA LEU A 122 -13.07 -11.43 0.82
C LEU A 122 -13.55 -11.82 2.23
N ASP A 123 -13.79 -13.11 2.46
CA ASP A 123 -13.94 -13.62 3.81
C ASP A 123 -12.66 -13.45 4.63
N ASN A 124 -12.79 -13.37 5.95
CA ASN A 124 -11.67 -13.04 6.84
C ASN A 124 -10.46 -13.97 6.66
N ASP A 125 -10.70 -15.28 6.56
CA ASP A 125 -9.64 -16.25 6.34
C ASP A 125 -9.03 -16.15 4.93
N ALA A 126 -9.85 -15.79 3.94
CA ALA A 126 -9.37 -15.60 2.57
C ALA A 126 -8.44 -14.41 2.43
N PHE A 127 -8.62 -13.35 3.23
CA PHE A 127 -7.69 -12.21 3.27
C PHE A 127 -6.27 -12.60 3.65
N ALA A 128 -6.07 -13.59 4.50
CA ALA A 128 -4.75 -14.08 4.90
C ALA A 128 -4.10 -15.03 3.88
N ASN A 129 -4.85 -15.45 2.84
CA ASN A 129 -4.46 -16.50 1.89
C ASN A 129 -4.51 -16.01 0.43
N VAL A 130 -4.35 -14.71 0.19
CA VAL A 130 -4.25 -14.16 -1.16
C VAL A 130 -2.83 -14.37 -1.66
N HIS A 131 -2.70 -15.08 -2.78
CA HIS A 131 -1.44 -15.27 -3.48
C HIS A 131 -1.22 -14.18 -4.53
N LEU A 132 -0.01 -13.66 -4.59
CA LEU A 132 0.46 -12.66 -5.55
C LEU A 132 1.44 -13.27 -6.54
N ASN A 133 1.25 -12.96 -7.84
CA ASN A 133 2.28 -13.05 -8.85
C ASN A 133 2.58 -11.65 -9.42
N LEU A 134 3.84 -11.24 -9.36
CA LEU A 134 4.31 -9.97 -9.92
C LEU A 134 5.12 -10.23 -11.19
N TYR A 135 4.75 -9.54 -12.25
CA TYR A 135 5.41 -9.65 -13.57
C TYR A 135 6.05 -8.32 -13.97
N LYS A 136 7.19 -8.42 -14.65
CA LYS A 136 7.81 -7.33 -15.43
C LYS A 136 8.05 -7.83 -16.84
N ASP A 137 7.53 -7.11 -17.86
CA ASP A 137 7.64 -7.46 -19.26
C ASP A 137 7.28 -8.96 -19.51
N ASP A 138 6.12 -9.39 -18.96
CA ASP A 138 5.57 -10.75 -18.98
C ASP A 138 6.40 -11.84 -18.26
N LYS A 139 7.52 -11.49 -17.66
CA LYS A 139 8.31 -12.41 -16.83
C LYS A 139 7.88 -12.28 -15.36
N CYS A 140 7.52 -13.40 -14.73
CA CYS A 140 7.30 -13.42 -13.28
C CYS A 140 8.62 -13.12 -12.54
N ILE A 141 8.65 -12.05 -11.77
CA ILE A 141 9.85 -11.57 -11.05
C ILE A 141 9.75 -11.76 -9.53
N ALA A 142 8.54 -11.92 -9.00
CA ALA A 142 8.32 -12.21 -7.58
C ALA A 142 6.96 -12.86 -7.35
N THR A 143 6.84 -13.57 -6.25
CA THR A 143 5.59 -14.08 -5.69
C THR A 143 5.50 -13.72 -4.22
N GLY A 144 4.29 -13.61 -3.67
CA GLY A 144 4.08 -13.25 -2.29
C GLY A 144 2.73 -13.72 -1.76
N GLU A 145 2.58 -13.64 -0.45
CA GLU A 145 1.36 -14.01 0.27
C GLU A 145 0.87 -12.83 1.12
N SER A 146 -0.42 -12.65 1.16
CA SER A 146 -1.03 -11.57 1.95
C SER A 146 -0.77 -11.68 3.46
N SER A 147 -0.47 -12.88 3.96
CA SER A 147 -0.10 -13.11 5.35
C SER A 147 1.18 -12.40 5.80
N GLU A 148 2.02 -11.95 4.86
CA GLU A 148 3.18 -11.09 5.15
C GLU A 148 2.77 -9.74 5.77
N VAL A 149 1.55 -9.28 5.47
CA VAL A 149 0.99 -8.03 6.00
C VAL A 149 0.34 -8.31 7.37
N LEU A 150 1.14 -8.26 8.44
CA LEU A 150 0.69 -8.46 9.84
C LEU A 150 -0.14 -9.74 10.04
N GLY A 151 0.12 -10.79 9.27
CA GLY A 151 -0.63 -12.06 9.27
C GLY A 151 -1.96 -12.01 8.50
N ASN A 152 -2.52 -10.82 8.29
CA ASN A 152 -3.74 -10.57 7.51
C ASN A 152 -3.84 -9.06 7.20
N PRO A 153 -4.06 -8.63 5.94
CA PRO A 153 -4.17 -7.21 5.58
C PRO A 153 -5.22 -6.42 6.37
N LEU A 154 -6.28 -7.06 6.84
CA LEU A 154 -7.27 -6.42 7.73
C LEU A 154 -6.63 -5.90 9.03
N ASN A 155 -5.58 -6.55 9.52
CA ASN A 155 -4.85 -6.11 10.72
C ASN A 155 -4.14 -4.76 10.49
N ALA A 156 -3.67 -4.50 9.28
CA ALA A 156 -3.08 -3.21 8.94
C ALA A 156 -4.11 -2.08 8.99
N ILE A 157 -5.32 -2.33 8.49
CA ILE A 157 -6.41 -1.35 8.54
C ILE A 157 -6.86 -1.13 9.99
N HIS A 158 -7.01 -2.20 10.76
CA HIS A 158 -7.37 -2.11 12.18
C HIS A 158 -6.33 -1.32 12.99
N TRP A 159 -5.02 -1.57 12.75
CA TRP A 159 -3.94 -0.78 13.35
C TRP A 159 -4.04 0.70 12.93
N LEU A 160 -4.27 0.98 11.64
CA LEU A 160 -4.38 2.34 11.13
C LEU A 160 -5.53 3.12 11.77
N ILE A 161 -6.71 2.51 11.90
CA ILE A 161 -7.87 3.10 12.57
C ILE A 161 -7.51 3.57 13.98
N LYS A 162 -6.87 2.70 14.76
CA LYS A 162 -6.45 3.02 16.13
C LYS A 162 -5.39 4.12 16.18
N LYS A 163 -4.41 4.05 15.28
CA LYS A 163 -3.34 5.06 15.20
C LYS A 163 -3.91 6.43 14.78
N LEU A 164 -4.78 6.49 13.79
CA LEU A 164 -5.44 7.73 13.37
C LEU A 164 -6.27 8.34 14.50
N HIS A 165 -6.98 7.52 15.27
CA HIS A 165 -7.76 7.99 16.40
C HIS A 165 -6.87 8.71 17.44
N THR A 166 -5.67 8.20 17.74
CA THR A 166 -4.73 8.88 18.64
C THR A 166 -4.27 10.25 18.13
N HIS A 167 -4.42 10.49 16.82
CA HIS A 167 -4.09 11.76 16.16
C HIS A 167 -5.34 12.63 15.86
N GLY A 168 -6.50 12.27 16.44
CA GLY A 168 -7.76 13.00 16.21
C GLY A 168 -8.32 12.85 14.79
N LYS A 169 -7.94 11.78 14.07
CA LYS A 169 -8.35 11.48 12.69
C LYS A 169 -9.22 10.23 12.65
N GLN A 170 -9.94 10.05 11.54
CA GLN A 170 -10.81 8.90 11.29
C GLN A 170 -10.76 8.56 9.81
N LEU A 171 -10.89 7.27 9.46
CA LEU A 171 -11.12 6.83 8.10
C LEU A 171 -12.53 7.18 7.67
N LYS A 172 -12.65 7.89 6.54
CA LYS A 172 -13.88 8.40 5.99
C LYS A 172 -14.27 7.67 4.71
N LYS A 173 -15.55 7.68 4.40
CA LYS A 173 -16.05 7.20 3.12
C LYS A 173 -15.30 7.87 1.96
N GLY A 174 -14.79 7.04 1.05
CA GLY A 174 -13.99 7.46 -0.10
C GLY A 174 -12.47 7.39 0.14
N ASP A 175 -12.01 7.24 1.39
CA ASP A 175 -10.58 7.07 1.66
C ASP A 175 -10.05 5.80 1.01
N ILE A 176 -8.84 5.91 0.42
CA ILE A 176 -8.08 4.83 -0.20
C ILE A 176 -6.93 4.46 0.74
N ILE A 177 -6.77 3.18 1.05
CA ILE A 177 -5.69 2.72 1.91
C ILE A 177 -4.84 1.67 1.20
N SER A 178 -3.54 1.93 1.07
CA SER A 178 -2.52 0.95 0.70
C SER A 178 -2.10 0.19 1.94
N SER A 179 -2.31 -1.14 1.98
CA SER A 179 -2.35 -1.90 3.23
C SER A 179 -1.02 -2.48 3.69
N GLY A 180 -0.01 -2.51 2.82
CA GLY A 180 1.29 -3.12 3.08
C GLY A 180 1.68 -4.15 2.03
N THR A 181 2.97 -4.26 1.77
CA THR A 181 3.52 -5.07 0.69
C THR A 181 3.56 -6.57 1.00
N PHE A 182 3.32 -7.38 -0.03
CA PHE A 182 3.40 -8.85 0.04
C PHE A 182 4.81 -9.40 -0.17
N ILE A 183 5.74 -8.55 -0.60
CA ILE A 183 7.13 -8.92 -0.92
C ILE A 183 8.10 -7.89 -0.35
N SER A 184 9.38 -8.24 -0.29
CA SER A 184 10.42 -7.23 -0.06
C SER A 184 10.38 -6.18 -1.17
N PRO A 185 10.51 -4.88 -0.85
CA PRO A 185 10.50 -3.81 -1.85
C PRO A 185 11.52 -4.06 -2.97
N LEU A 186 11.11 -3.88 -4.21
CA LEU A 186 11.98 -3.96 -5.38
C LEU A 186 12.30 -2.57 -5.90
N LYS A 187 13.46 -2.41 -6.54
CA LYS A 187 13.77 -1.17 -7.25
C LYS A 187 12.86 -1.02 -8.48
N LEU A 188 12.25 0.14 -8.63
CA LEU A 188 11.48 0.45 -9.84
C LEU A 188 12.42 0.74 -11.02
N GLU A 189 12.16 0.11 -12.14
CA GLU A 189 12.93 0.23 -13.38
C GLU A 189 12.00 0.41 -14.59
N TYR A 190 12.54 0.77 -15.75
CA TYR A 190 11.78 0.81 -17.00
C TYR A 190 11.17 -0.56 -17.33
N GLY A 191 9.97 -0.56 -17.87
CA GLY A 191 9.24 -1.75 -18.26
C GLY A 191 7.76 -1.68 -17.94
N THR A 192 7.03 -2.74 -18.25
CA THR A 192 5.62 -2.89 -17.92
C THR A 192 5.48 -3.83 -16.74
N TYR A 193 4.80 -3.39 -15.70
CA TYR A 193 4.55 -4.18 -14.49
C TYR A 193 3.09 -4.61 -14.43
N ARG A 194 2.86 -5.81 -13.92
CA ARG A 194 1.53 -6.38 -13.69
C ARG A 194 1.55 -7.23 -12.42
N ALA A 195 0.67 -6.91 -11.48
CA ALA A 195 0.44 -7.68 -10.27
C ALA A 195 -0.91 -8.40 -10.37
N GLU A 196 -0.91 -9.71 -10.11
CA GLU A 196 -2.09 -10.57 -10.14
C GLU A 196 -2.31 -11.15 -8.73
N TYR A 197 -3.51 -10.94 -8.20
CA TYR A 197 -3.93 -11.36 -6.87
C TYR A 197 -5.03 -12.41 -6.96
N SER A 198 -4.83 -13.58 -6.36
CA SER A 198 -5.84 -14.63 -6.34
C SER A 198 -7.15 -14.15 -5.71
N GLY A 199 -8.28 -14.36 -6.41
CA GLY A 199 -9.61 -13.97 -5.92
C GLY A 199 -9.93 -12.47 -5.94
N ILE A 200 -8.99 -11.60 -6.35
CA ILE A 200 -9.19 -10.14 -6.37
C ILE A 200 -9.12 -9.59 -7.79
N GLY A 201 -8.09 -9.95 -8.56
CA GLY A 201 -7.89 -9.44 -9.90
C GLY A 201 -6.44 -9.04 -10.18
N LYS A 202 -6.26 -8.14 -11.13
CA LYS A 202 -4.93 -7.68 -11.56
C LYS A 202 -4.90 -6.17 -11.75
N VAL A 203 -3.71 -5.62 -11.67
CA VAL A 203 -3.41 -4.21 -11.94
C VAL A 203 -2.10 -4.12 -12.70
N SER A 204 -1.96 -3.15 -13.58
CA SER A 204 -0.76 -2.95 -14.41
C SER A 204 -0.44 -1.47 -14.58
N PHE A 205 0.81 -1.19 -14.89
CA PHE A 205 1.27 0.14 -15.31
C PHE A 205 2.57 0.02 -16.08
N SER A 206 2.91 1.04 -16.84
CA SER A 206 4.18 1.12 -17.55
C SER A 206 5.08 2.20 -16.96
N VAL A 207 6.39 1.98 -17.02
CA VAL A 207 7.42 2.91 -16.54
C VAL A 207 8.29 3.32 -17.73
N ASN A 208 8.36 4.60 -17.98
CA ASN A 208 9.15 5.22 -19.05
C ASN A 208 10.08 6.33 -18.53
N LYS A 209 10.86 6.91 -19.46
CA LYS A 209 11.82 7.98 -19.12
C LYS A 209 11.14 9.26 -18.68
#